data_93832b6525316052e91349348dc0b030
#
_entry.id   93832b6525316052e91349348dc0b030
#
_cell.length_a   1.000
_cell.length_b   1.000
_cell.length_c   1.000
_cell.angle_alpha   90.00
_cell.angle_beta   90.00
_cell.angle_gamma   90.00
#
_symmetry.space_group_name_H-M   'P 1'
#
loop_
_entity.id
_entity.type
_entity.pdbx_description
1 polymer ?
#
loop_
_entity_poly.entity_id
_entity_poly.type
_entity_poly.pdbx_seq_one_letter_code
_entity_poly.pdbx_strand_id
1 'polypeptide(L)'
;MFLQTISDQSIQASHPINLEPALIARVLSGMQVQERQRALQEILVGSSSAVPVFSAEEVQFLAPRIAKALTTAATGEAVAFLVASPHQGTGLLEHSVTETTAGSLYAYGLSLYVTLSQYRNASTQTSTENLAHRRLPDSSGLSNRTLLFTPNAAQRSDSFHRSTGGTSTDRFLA
;
A
#
# COMPACT_ATOMS: atom_id res chain seq x y z
N MET A 1 -11.35 6.89 4.80
CA MET A 1 -11.51 6.53 3.38
C MET A 1 -12.21 7.67 2.66
N PHE A 2 -11.87 7.90 1.41
CA PHE A 2 -12.45 8.95 0.56
C PHE A 2 -12.32 8.55 -0.92
N LEU A 3 -13.13 9.17 -1.78
CA LEU A 3 -13.00 9.02 -3.23
C LEU A 3 -12.02 10.08 -3.73
N GLN A 4 -11.15 9.70 -4.67
CA GLN A 4 -10.21 10.61 -5.32
C GLN A 4 -10.22 10.40 -6.82
N THR A 5 -10.00 11.46 -7.57
CA THR A 5 -9.88 11.38 -9.03
C THR A 5 -8.66 10.56 -9.42
N ILE A 6 -8.82 9.66 -10.40
CA ILE A 6 -7.71 8.92 -11.01
C ILE A 6 -6.87 9.91 -11.80
N SER A 7 -5.55 9.93 -11.54
CA SER A 7 -4.64 10.90 -12.15
C SER A 7 -4.55 10.76 -13.67
N ASP A 8 -4.65 9.55 -14.19
CA ASP A 8 -4.70 9.29 -15.63
C ASP A 8 -6.14 9.32 -16.12
N GLN A 9 -6.53 10.41 -16.75
CA GLN A 9 -7.89 10.61 -17.26
C GLN A 9 -8.28 9.67 -18.42
N SER A 10 -7.32 8.94 -19.00
CA SER A 10 -7.62 7.92 -20.00
C SER A 10 -8.18 6.64 -19.38
N ILE A 11 -7.99 6.45 -18.08
CA ILE A 11 -8.49 5.29 -17.35
C ILE A 11 -9.94 5.55 -16.93
N GLN A 12 -10.84 4.76 -17.49
CA GLN A 12 -12.23 4.71 -17.04
C GLN A 12 -12.43 3.45 -16.21
N ALA A 13 -12.43 3.62 -14.91
CA ALA A 13 -12.66 2.50 -13.99
C ALA A 13 -14.03 1.88 -14.21
N SER A 14 -14.14 0.58 -13.93
CA SER A 14 -15.41 -0.17 -14.03
C SER A 14 -16.28 0.09 -12.79
N HIS A 15 -16.44 1.35 -12.43
CA HIS A 15 -17.27 1.80 -11.30
C HIS A 15 -18.61 2.38 -11.79
N PRO A 16 -19.67 2.29 -10.97
CA PRO A 16 -19.77 1.58 -9.69
C PRO A 16 -19.72 0.06 -9.85
N ILE A 17 -19.06 -0.64 -8.93
CA ILE A 17 -18.98 -2.10 -8.93
C ILE A 17 -19.29 -2.67 -7.54
N ASN A 18 -20.02 -3.77 -7.48
CA ASN A 18 -20.34 -4.47 -6.25
C ASN A 18 -19.43 -5.69 -6.09
N LEU A 19 -18.43 -5.60 -5.23
CA LEU A 19 -17.53 -6.68 -4.88
C LEU A 19 -17.81 -7.14 -3.45
N GLU A 20 -17.76 -8.45 -3.23
CA GLU A 20 -17.94 -8.99 -1.89
C GLU A 20 -16.80 -8.54 -0.95
N PRO A 21 -17.11 -8.14 0.29
CA PRO A 21 -16.09 -7.80 1.27
C PRO A 21 -15.07 -8.91 1.50
N ALA A 22 -15.48 -10.18 1.38
CA ALA A 22 -14.59 -11.33 1.49
C ALA A 22 -13.54 -11.37 0.37
N LEU A 23 -13.89 -10.96 -0.85
CA LEU A 23 -12.92 -10.83 -1.95
C LEU A 23 -11.90 -9.75 -1.67
N ILE A 24 -12.36 -8.56 -1.25
CA ILE A 24 -11.47 -7.45 -0.87
C ILE A 24 -10.56 -7.88 0.29
N ALA A 25 -11.08 -8.58 1.29
CA ALA A 25 -10.28 -9.09 2.40
C ALA A 25 -9.16 -10.03 1.93
N ARG A 26 -9.45 -10.94 0.99
CA ARG A 26 -8.43 -11.83 0.41
C ARG A 26 -7.35 -11.04 -0.34
N VAL A 27 -7.74 -10.03 -1.11
CA VAL A 27 -6.79 -9.17 -1.83
C VAL A 27 -5.88 -8.45 -0.83
N LEU A 28 -6.44 -7.78 0.17
CA LEU A 28 -5.66 -7.05 1.18
C LEU A 28 -4.73 -7.99 1.99
N SER A 29 -5.21 -9.17 2.35
CA SER A 29 -4.41 -10.18 3.08
C SER A 29 -3.27 -10.77 2.24
N GLY A 30 -3.44 -10.80 0.90
CA GLY A 30 -2.40 -11.26 -0.02
C GLY A 30 -1.30 -10.23 -0.28
N MET A 31 -1.51 -8.97 0.09
CA MET A 31 -0.53 -7.91 -0.13
C MET A 31 0.64 -8.00 0.84
N GLN A 32 1.84 -8.02 0.31
CA GLN A 32 3.08 -8.10 1.08
C GLN A 32 4.08 -7.07 0.57
N VAL A 33 4.95 -6.63 1.46
CA VAL A 33 6.07 -5.74 1.12
C VAL A 33 7.37 -6.46 1.44
N GLN A 34 8.31 -6.40 0.52
CA GLN A 34 9.65 -6.94 0.66
C GLN A 34 10.68 -5.84 0.47
N GLU A 35 11.68 -5.77 1.35
CA GLU A 35 12.80 -4.86 1.17
C GLU A 35 13.71 -5.32 0.02
N ARG A 36 14.09 -4.39 -0.84
CA ARG A 36 15.10 -4.63 -1.86
C ARG A 36 16.46 -4.58 -1.22
N GLN A 37 17.10 -5.72 -1.14
CA GLN A 37 18.50 -5.79 -0.73
C GLN A 37 19.41 -5.46 -1.91
N ARG A 38 20.56 -4.85 -1.64
CA ARG A 38 21.62 -4.73 -2.63
C ARG A 38 22.22 -6.12 -2.87
N ALA A 39 22.60 -6.44 -4.11
CA ALA A 39 23.11 -7.76 -4.51
C ALA A 39 24.20 -8.33 -3.57
N LEU A 40 25.06 -7.48 -3.01
CA LEU A 40 26.08 -7.90 -2.04
C LEU A 40 25.50 -8.28 -0.67
N GLN A 41 24.39 -7.66 -0.24
CA GLN A 41 23.72 -8.01 1.01
C GLN A 41 22.93 -9.32 0.90
N GLU A 42 22.35 -9.57 -0.27
CA GLU A 42 21.61 -10.80 -0.54
C GLU A 42 22.51 -12.04 -0.47
N ILE A 43 23.78 -11.92 -0.92
CA ILE A 43 24.78 -12.99 -0.83
C ILE A 43 25.23 -13.25 0.62
N LEU A 44 25.28 -12.22 1.46
CA LEU A 44 25.80 -12.32 2.83
C LEU A 44 24.74 -12.66 3.88
N VAL A 45 23.53 -12.21 3.71
CA VAL A 45 22.46 -12.24 4.75
C VAL A 45 21.25 -13.06 4.29
N GLY A 46 21.16 -13.43 3.01
CA GLY A 46 19.97 -14.04 2.43
C GLY A 46 18.90 -13.02 2.04
N SER A 47 17.85 -13.46 1.34
CA SER A 47 16.74 -12.60 0.93
C SER A 47 15.93 -12.13 2.14
N SER A 48 15.52 -10.85 2.15
CA SER A 48 14.61 -10.35 3.19
C SER A 48 13.25 -11.05 3.08
N SER A 49 12.66 -11.39 4.22
CA SER A 49 11.31 -11.96 4.26
C SER A 49 10.27 -10.92 3.83
N ALA A 50 9.29 -11.36 3.03
CA ALA A 50 8.12 -10.54 2.74
C ALA A 50 7.23 -10.40 3.99
N VAL A 51 6.74 -9.19 4.25
CA VAL A 51 5.91 -8.86 5.41
C VAL A 51 4.52 -8.41 4.93
N PRO A 52 3.42 -8.85 5.55
CA PRO A 52 2.09 -8.38 5.21
C PRO A 52 1.98 -6.86 5.29
N VAL A 53 1.28 -6.25 4.32
CA VAL A 53 1.00 -4.81 4.32
C VAL A 53 0.05 -4.44 5.46
N PHE A 54 -0.98 -5.26 5.66
CA PHE A 54 -2.05 -5.04 6.63
C PHE A 54 -2.10 -6.15 7.67
N SER A 55 -2.40 -5.79 8.89
CA SER A 55 -2.77 -6.75 9.93
C SER A 55 -4.16 -7.34 9.66
N ALA A 56 -4.48 -8.46 10.32
CA ALA A 56 -5.81 -9.07 10.21
C ALA A 56 -6.94 -8.10 10.64
N GLU A 57 -6.70 -7.30 11.66
CA GLU A 57 -7.65 -6.29 12.16
C GLU A 57 -7.86 -5.17 11.15
N GLU A 58 -6.77 -4.68 10.53
CA GLU A 58 -6.84 -3.67 9.48
C GLU A 58 -7.60 -4.19 8.26
N VAL A 59 -7.38 -5.44 7.86
CA VAL A 59 -8.13 -6.09 6.77
C VAL A 59 -9.62 -6.16 7.10
N GLN A 60 -9.98 -6.61 8.29
CA GLN A 60 -11.39 -6.69 8.72
C GLN A 60 -12.06 -5.30 8.75
N PHE A 61 -11.29 -4.27 9.11
CA PHE A 61 -11.79 -2.91 9.12
C PHE A 61 -11.95 -2.32 7.71
N LEU A 62 -10.97 -2.53 6.84
CA LEU A 62 -10.92 -1.93 5.50
C LEU A 62 -11.86 -2.60 4.51
N ALA A 63 -11.90 -3.93 4.48
CA ALA A 63 -12.55 -4.67 3.42
C ALA A 63 -14.03 -4.29 3.21
N PRO A 64 -14.91 -4.25 4.22
CA PRO A 64 -16.30 -3.87 4.03
C PRO A 64 -16.46 -2.39 3.62
N ARG A 65 -15.55 -1.53 4.06
CA ARG A 65 -15.58 -0.10 3.73
C ARG A 65 -15.16 0.16 2.31
N ILE A 66 -14.14 -0.53 1.83
CA ILE A 66 -13.68 -0.49 0.44
C ILE A 66 -14.79 -1.03 -0.47
N ALA A 67 -15.34 -2.19 -0.17
CA ALA A 67 -16.43 -2.78 -0.94
C ALA A 67 -17.60 -1.78 -1.09
N LYS A 68 -18.01 -1.15 0.01
CA LYS A 68 -19.06 -0.12 -0.01
C LYS A 68 -18.66 1.11 -0.83
N ALA A 69 -17.43 1.57 -0.72
CA ALA A 69 -16.98 2.75 -1.48
C ALA A 69 -16.94 2.48 -2.99
N LEU A 70 -16.57 1.27 -3.42
CA LEU A 70 -16.59 0.86 -4.81
C LEU A 70 -18.00 0.86 -5.43
N THR A 71 -19.06 0.70 -4.63
CA THR A 71 -20.45 0.82 -5.13
C THR A 71 -20.90 2.25 -5.35
N THR A 72 -20.15 3.24 -4.86
CA THR A 72 -20.50 4.65 -4.96
C THR A 72 -19.51 5.46 -5.80
N ALA A 73 -18.33 4.91 -6.07
CA ALA A 73 -17.31 5.55 -6.89
C ALA A 73 -17.78 5.71 -8.35
N ALA A 74 -17.42 6.84 -8.97
CA ALA A 74 -17.64 7.09 -10.38
C ALA A 74 -16.51 6.52 -11.24
N THR A 75 -16.69 6.46 -12.55
CA THR A 75 -15.73 5.89 -13.53
C THR A 75 -14.37 6.59 -13.55
N GLY A 76 -14.29 7.85 -13.11
CA GLY A 76 -13.03 8.61 -12.99
C GLY A 76 -12.44 8.60 -11.58
N GLU A 77 -12.97 7.79 -10.65
CA GLU A 77 -12.59 7.83 -9.25
C GLU A 77 -11.97 6.52 -8.78
N ALA A 78 -11.02 6.64 -7.86
CA ALA A 78 -10.45 5.56 -7.08
C ALA A 78 -10.87 5.68 -5.61
N VAL A 79 -10.98 4.55 -4.94
CA VAL A 79 -11.20 4.51 -3.49
C VAL A 79 -9.86 4.66 -2.80
N ALA A 80 -9.65 5.77 -2.11
CA ALA A 80 -8.46 6.02 -1.32
C ALA A 80 -8.66 5.60 0.13
N PHE A 81 -7.63 5.03 0.73
CA PHE A 81 -7.61 4.63 2.12
C PHE A 81 -6.38 5.21 2.84
N LEU A 82 -6.56 5.43 4.13
CA LEU A 82 -5.50 5.77 5.08
C LEU A 82 -5.78 5.04 6.37
N VAL A 83 -4.80 4.28 6.83
CA VAL A 83 -4.82 3.57 8.12
C VAL A 83 -3.71 4.13 8.97
N ALA A 84 -4.06 4.50 10.20
CA ALA A 84 -3.12 4.94 11.22
C ALA A 84 -3.10 3.89 12.32
N SER A 85 -1.97 3.27 12.55
CA SER A 85 -1.79 2.20 13.54
C SER A 85 -0.78 2.63 14.60
N PRO A 86 -1.10 2.52 15.90
CA PRO A 86 -0.13 2.78 16.94
C PRO A 86 0.92 1.67 16.92
N HIS A 87 2.19 2.03 16.83
CA HIS A 87 3.32 1.14 17.00
C HIS A 87 3.97 1.40 18.34
N GLN A 88 4.01 0.37 19.19
CA GLN A 88 4.78 0.44 20.43
C GLN A 88 6.22 0.10 20.10
N GLY A 89 7.11 1.03 20.31
CA GLY A 89 8.52 0.77 20.20
C GLY A 89 9.01 -0.26 21.23
N THR A 90 10.17 -0.89 21.00
CA THR A 90 10.71 -2.01 21.82
C THR A 90 11.87 -1.61 22.76
N GLY A 91 11.92 -0.39 23.30
CA GLY A 91 12.97 0.09 24.21
C GLY A 91 12.48 0.76 25.50
N LEU A 92 13.39 0.95 26.44
CA LEU A 92 13.12 1.52 27.79
C LEU A 92 12.72 3.00 27.81
N LEU A 93 12.77 3.71 26.65
CA LEU A 93 12.45 5.13 26.52
C LEU A 93 11.44 5.41 25.36
N GLU A 94 10.60 4.42 25.03
CA GLU A 94 9.84 4.46 23.79
C GLU A 94 8.54 5.22 23.88
N HIS A 95 8.47 6.20 23.01
CA HIS A 95 7.23 6.91 22.70
C HIS A 95 6.43 6.07 21.69
N SER A 96 5.13 5.95 21.90
CA SER A 96 4.26 5.35 20.90
C SER A 96 4.31 6.21 19.62
N VAL A 97 4.65 5.58 18.52
CA VAL A 97 4.70 6.23 17.20
C VAL A 97 3.48 5.79 16.42
N THR A 98 2.79 6.72 15.80
CA THR A 98 1.70 6.38 14.88
C THR A 98 2.28 6.15 13.49
N GLU A 99 2.16 4.94 12.99
CA GLU A 99 2.52 4.59 11.62
C GLU A 99 1.32 4.75 10.70
N THR A 100 1.54 5.31 9.51
CA THR A 100 0.50 5.53 8.52
C THR A 100 0.77 4.67 7.28
N THR A 101 -0.24 3.90 6.86
CA THR A 101 -0.29 3.21 5.58
C THR A 101 -1.41 3.79 4.75
N ALA A 102 -1.09 4.25 3.54
CA ALA A 102 -2.06 4.88 2.65
C ALA A 102 -1.93 4.37 1.22
N GLY A 103 -3.03 4.43 0.49
CA GLY A 103 -3.07 4.03 -0.90
C GLY A 103 -4.43 4.25 -1.52
N SER A 104 -4.58 3.73 -2.73
CA SER A 104 -5.85 3.76 -3.45
C SER A 104 -6.04 2.52 -4.28
N LEU A 105 -7.29 2.25 -4.63
CA LEU A 105 -7.63 1.14 -5.52
C LEU A 105 -8.83 1.49 -6.41
N TYR A 106 -8.85 0.88 -7.60
CA TYR A 106 -9.97 0.94 -8.52
C TYR A 106 -10.09 -0.36 -9.31
N ALA A 107 -11.28 -0.68 -9.78
CA ALA A 107 -11.51 -1.82 -10.68
C ALA A 107 -11.44 -1.36 -12.14
N TYR A 108 -10.81 -2.18 -13.00
CA TYR A 108 -10.82 -1.95 -14.45
C TYR A 108 -10.82 -3.30 -15.18
N GLY A 109 -11.85 -3.56 -15.96
CA GLY A 109 -12.09 -4.87 -16.55
C GLY A 109 -12.26 -5.94 -15.46
N LEU A 110 -11.50 -7.03 -15.59
CA LEU A 110 -11.46 -8.13 -14.60
C LEU A 110 -10.34 -7.98 -13.58
N SER A 111 -9.81 -6.79 -13.38
CA SER A 111 -8.64 -6.56 -12.51
C SER A 111 -8.92 -5.47 -11.49
N LEU A 112 -8.39 -5.68 -10.30
CA LEU A 112 -8.32 -4.65 -9.26
C LEU A 112 -6.91 -4.05 -9.25
N TYR A 113 -6.82 -2.75 -9.41
CA TYR A 113 -5.57 -2.01 -9.38
C TYR A 113 -5.39 -1.42 -7.99
N VAL A 114 -4.27 -1.73 -7.34
CA VAL A 114 -3.95 -1.22 -6.01
C VAL A 114 -2.63 -0.46 -6.06
N THR A 115 -2.63 0.74 -5.51
CA THR A 115 -1.45 1.59 -5.38
C THR A 115 -1.22 1.89 -3.91
N LEU A 116 -0.02 1.61 -3.41
CA LEU A 116 0.42 2.13 -2.11
C LEU A 116 1.15 3.45 -2.33
N SER A 117 0.74 4.48 -1.61
CA SER A 117 1.41 5.78 -1.58
C SER A 117 2.27 5.97 -0.34
N GLN A 118 1.92 5.29 0.77
CA GLN A 118 2.69 5.28 2.01
C GLN A 118 2.61 3.90 2.65
N TYR A 119 3.71 3.46 3.25
CA TYR A 119 3.77 2.21 4.00
C TYR A 119 4.49 2.43 5.32
N ARG A 120 3.74 2.23 6.43
CA ARG A 120 4.24 2.37 7.82
C ARG A 120 5.12 3.60 8.00
N ASN A 121 4.66 4.72 7.45
CA ASN A 121 5.35 5.97 7.62
C ASN A 121 5.10 6.47 9.04
N ALA A 122 6.17 6.52 9.83
CA ALA A 122 6.12 7.09 11.17
C ALA A 122 6.13 8.62 11.07
N SER A 123 5.03 9.25 11.46
CA SER A 123 5.00 10.70 11.65
C SER A 123 5.77 11.05 12.94
N THR A 124 7.09 11.01 12.88
CA THR A 124 7.91 11.65 13.90
C THR A 124 7.71 13.14 13.75
N GLN A 125 7.15 13.78 14.76
CA GLN A 125 7.23 15.24 14.89
C GLN A 125 8.71 15.59 14.78
N THR A 126 9.02 16.35 13.75
CA THR A 126 10.35 16.75 13.35
C THR A 126 11.08 17.38 14.54
N SER A 127 12.01 16.64 15.15
CA SER A 127 12.96 17.30 16.01
C SER A 127 13.79 18.24 15.12
N THR A 128 14.00 19.46 15.57
CA THR A 128 14.72 20.51 14.89
C THR A 128 16.18 20.15 14.52
N GLU A 129 16.69 19.04 14.99
CA GLU A 129 18.03 18.52 14.67
C GLU A 129 18.18 17.98 13.24
N ASN A 130 17.09 17.56 12.59
CA ASN A 130 17.13 17.01 11.23
C ASN A 130 17.19 18.08 10.11
N LEU A 131 17.07 19.34 10.44
CA LEU A 131 17.20 20.44 9.46
C LEU A 131 18.64 20.66 8.95
N ALA A 132 19.66 20.12 9.64
CA ALA A 132 21.05 20.27 9.26
C ALA A 132 21.52 19.28 8.17
N HIS A 133 20.82 18.18 7.97
CA HIS A 133 21.16 17.19 6.94
C HIS A 133 20.12 17.21 5.81
N ARG A 134 20.46 17.81 4.70
CA ARG A 134 19.68 18.08 3.47
C ARG A 134 19.14 16.82 2.72
N ARG A 135 18.94 15.71 3.36
CA ARG A 135 18.17 14.59 2.80
C ARG A 135 16.85 14.52 3.54
N LEU A 136 15.81 15.03 2.90
CA LEU A 136 14.45 14.75 3.34
C LEU A 136 14.30 13.22 3.40
N PRO A 137 13.98 12.64 4.56
CA PRO A 137 13.71 11.21 4.64
C PRO A 137 12.56 10.90 3.69
N ASP A 138 12.63 9.74 3.03
CA ASP A 138 11.53 9.28 2.17
C ASP A 138 10.25 9.16 3.00
N SER A 139 9.38 10.13 2.82
CA SER A 139 8.09 10.19 3.53
C SER A 139 7.11 9.12 3.10
N SER A 140 7.41 8.33 2.06
CA SER A 140 6.53 7.25 1.61
C SER A 140 6.78 5.93 2.34
N GLY A 141 7.99 5.70 2.85
CA GLY A 141 8.42 4.41 3.38
C GLY A 141 8.55 3.31 2.31
N LEU A 142 8.56 3.67 1.02
CA LEU A 142 8.52 2.73 -0.12
C LEU A 142 9.80 2.70 -0.96
N SER A 143 10.76 3.60 -0.75
CA SER A 143 11.91 3.82 -1.64
C SER A 143 12.77 2.57 -1.91
N ASN A 144 12.85 1.65 -0.95
CA ASN A 144 13.61 0.41 -1.07
C ASN A 144 12.74 -0.83 -0.93
N ARG A 145 11.45 -0.74 -1.25
CA ARG A 145 10.50 -1.82 -1.06
C ARG A 145 9.82 -2.19 -2.37
N THR A 146 9.41 -3.45 -2.46
CA THR A 146 8.62 -3.98 -3.57
C THR A 146 7.32 -4.52 -2.99
N LEU A 147 6.20 -4.16 -3.61
CA LEU A 147 4.90 -4.73 -3.30
C LEU A 147 4.76 -6.08 -4.00
N LEU A 148 4.38 -7.09 -3.26
CA LEU A 148 4.15 -8.45 -3.72
C LEU A 148 2.72 -8.86 -3.41
N PHE A 149 2.24 -9.86 -4.13
CA PHE A 149 0.94 -10.46 -3.90
C PHE A 149 1.05 -11.98 -3.75
N THR A 150 0.38 -12.52 -2.75
CA THR A 150 0.30 -13.96 -2.53
C THR A 150 -1.18 -14.40 -2.55
N PRO A 151 -1.56 -15.36 -3.37
CA PRO A 151 -0.73 -16.22 -4.22
C PRO A 151 -0.25 -15.52 -5.49
N ASN A 152 1.02 -15.72 -5.84
CA ASN A 152 1.64 -15.14 -7.04
C ASN A 152 0.92 -15.50 -8.35
N ALA A 153 0.18 -16.61 -8.39
CA ALA A 153 -0.62 -17.03 -9.54
C ALA A 153 -1.71 -16.01 -9.94
N ALA A 154 -2.12 -15.16 -9.00
CA ALA A 154 -3.10 -14.09 -9.27
C ALA A 154 -2.43 -12.78 -9.70
N GLN A 155 -1.11 -12.66 -9.57
CA GLN A 155 -0.35 -11.49 -9.96
C GLN A 155 0.08 -11.59 -11.43
N ARG A 156 -0.18 -10.55 -12.21
CA ARG A 156 0.30 -10.48 -13.58
C ARG A 156 1.66 -9.78 -13.63
N SER A 157 2.62 -10.38 -14.35
CA SER A 157 3.96 -9.82 -14.51
C SER A 157 3.99 -8.50 -15.27
N ASP A 158 3.03 -8.28 -16.16
CA ASP A 158 2.88 -7.06 -16.96
C ASP A 158 2.25 -5.88 -16.18
N SER A 159 1.79 -6.12 -14.96
CA SER A 159 1.14 -5.12 -14.12
C SER A 159 2.10 -4.38 -13.18
N PHE A 160 3.38 -4.70 -13.23
CA PHE A 160 4.41 -4.00 -12.48
C PHE A 160 4.83 -2.70 -13.19
N HIS A 161 4.18 -1.60 -12.88
CA HIS A 161 4.66 -0.28 -13.28
C HIS A 161 5.40 0.37 -12.11
N ARG A 162 6.72 0.47 -12.21
CA ARG A 162 7.48 1.36 -11.34
C ARG A 162 7.15 2.79 -11.73
N SER A 163 6.36 3.49 -10.93
CA SER A 163 6.30 4.94 -11.08
C SER A 163 7.65 5.52 -10.64
N THR A 164 8.10 6.57 -11.34
CA THR A 164 9.33 7.31 -11.07
C THR A 164 9.36 8.01 -9.70
N GLY A 165 8.35 7.80 -8.85
CA GLY A 165 8.22 8.39 -7.54
C GLY A 165 8.27 7.43 -6.35
N GLY A 166 8.73 6.18 -6.53
CA GLY A 166 8.81 5.21 -5.44
C GLY A 166 7.50 4.49 -5.10
N THR A 167 6.41 4.77 -5.78
CA THR A 167 5.12 4.09 -5.62
C THR A 167 5.11 2.80 -6.45
N SER A 168 4.73 1.68 -5.84
CA SER A 168 4.47 0.44 -6.58
C SER A 168 2.98 0.33 -6.85
N THR A 169 2.62 0.03 -8.09
CA THR A 169 1.24 -0.25 -8.50
C THR A 169 1.16 -1.71 -8.92
N ASP A 170 0.30 -2.47 -8.28
CA ASP A 170 0.07 -3.87 -8.61
C ASP A 170 -1.35 -4.08 -9.12
N ARG A 171 -1.46 -5.02 -10.04
CA ARG A 171 -2.70 -5.42 -10.68
C ARG A 171 -3.08 -6.81 -10.18
N PHE A 172 -4.26 -6.93 -9.60
CA PHE A 172 -4.78 -8.21 -9.12
C PHE A 172 -5.98 -8.64 -9.98
N LEU A 173 -6.04 -9.93 -10.27
CA LEU A 173 -7.23 -10.50 -10.88
C LEU A 173 -8.34 -10.62 -9.82
N ALA A 174 -9.50 -10.08 -10.13
CA ALA A 174 -10.70 -10.23 -9.32
C ALA A 174 -11.34 -11.62 -9.51
#